data_7f21ff8d632ce8e93889840a17253266
#
_entry.id   7f21ff8d632ce8e93889840a17253266
#
_cell.length_a   1.000
_cell.length_b   1.000
_cell.length_c   1.000
_cell.angle_alpha   90.00
_cell.angle_beta   90.00
_cell.angle_gamma   90.00
#
_symmetry.space_group_name_H-M   'P 1'
#
loop_
_entity.id
_entity.type
_entity.pdbx_description
1 polymer ?
#
loop_
_entity_poly.entity_id
_entity_poly.type
_entity_poly.pdbx_seq_one_letter_code
_entity_poly.pdbx_strand_id
1 'polypeptide(L)'
;MEVSVIFPTKNREHHVKRAVRTAFKARNVREVIVVDGGSRDRTLEIAEREGAKVIVQSDLVYPGKGVAMRDGAYLATGDVLVYLDIDIRNMTPEFIEKLAEPIINGEAEFVKGCFERAAGRVTELVAKPLLRMFYPDLARFKQPLSGEIAGLRTLFYKVEFERGWGVDVGLLIDFHKLGARIVERDIGYKDHDMKPLHALTDMAYEVAGAILRRAIRDHKADPKWVEKYLRGVRAIDLGLESGRGFA
;
A
#
# COMPACT_ATOMS: atom_id res chain seq x y z
N MET A 1 -7.79 18.06 12.16
CA MET A 1 -6.79 17.46 11.25
C MET A 1 -7.35 17.42 9.84
N GLU A 2 -6.54 17.81 8.86
CA GLU A 2 -6.90 17.76 7.45
C GLU A 2 -6.39 16.46 6.81
N VAL A 3 -7.12 15.96 5.82
CA VAL A 3 -6.86 14.67 5.16
C VAL A 3 -6.37 14.89 3.74
N SER A 4 -5.26 14.25 3.37
CA SER A 4 -4.84 14.06 1.98
C SER A 4 -5.20 12.63 1.53
N VAL A 5 -6.01 12.50 0.50
CA VAL A 5 -6.34 11.21 -0.11
C VAL A 5 -5.39 10.96 -1.28
N ILE A 6 -4.72 9.81 -1.28
CA ILE A 6 -3.69 9.46 -2.26
C ILE A 6 -4.11 8.21 -3.01
N PHE A 7 -4.13 8.28 -4.34
CA PHE A 7 -4.41 7.18 -5.25
C PHE A 7 -3.17 6.82 -6.08
N PRO A 8 -2.39 5.81 -5.70
CA PRO A 8 -1.43 5.20 -6.60
C PRO A 8 -2.16 4.57 -7.78
N THR A 9 -1.80 4.92 -9.01
CA THR A 9 -2.57 4.49 -10.18
C THR A 9 -1.73 4.23 -11.42
N LYS A 10 -2.27 3.42 -12.33
CA LYS A 10 -1.76 3.24 -13.69
C LYS A 10 -2.86 2.69 -14.59
N ASN A 11 -3.16 3.38 -15.69
CA ASN A 11 -4.16 3.00 -16.71
C ASN A 11 -5.54 2.73 -16.06
N ARG A 12 -6.17 3.77 -15.50
CA ARG A 12 -7.46 3.70 -14.79
C ARG A 12 -8.46 4.78 -15.23
N GLU A 13 -8.47 5.17 -16.51
CA GLU A 13 -9.35 6.22 -17.03
C GLU A 13 -10.83 6.02 -16.71
N HIS A 14 -11.29 4.75 -16.65
CA HIS A 14 -12.69 4.42 -16.35
C HIS A 14 -13.04 4.53 -14.86
N HIS A 15 -12.06 4.60 -13.97
CA HIS A 15 -12.26 4.63 -12.51
C HIS A 15 -11.95 5.99 -11.89
N VAL A 16 -10.94 6.70 -12.42
CA VAL A 16 -10.36 7.89 -11.79
C VAL A 16 -11.36 8.99 -11.53
N LYS A 17 -12.26 9.27 -12.47
CA LYS A 17 -13.29 10.32 -12.32
C LYS A 17 -14.13 10.10 -11.08
N ARG A 18 -14.68 8.88 -10.92
CA ARG A 18 -15.53 8.54 -9.78
C ARG A 18 -14.73 8.57 -8.48
N ALA A 19 -13.54 8.00 -8.47
CA ALA A 19 -12.69 7.93 -7.29
C ALA A 19 -12.35 9.33 -6.74
N VAL A 20 -11.91 10.26 -7.60
CA VAL A 20 -11.59 11.64 -7.23
C VAL A 20 -12.82 12.37 -6.70
N ARG A 21 -13.95 12.29 -7.42
CA ARG A 21 -15.20 12.93 -6.96
C ARG A 21 -15.70 12.38 -5.63
N THR A 22 -15.56 11.09 -5.42
CA THR A 22 -15.96 10.45 -4.15
C THR A 22 -15.08 10.92 -3.02
N ALA A 23 -13.76 11.00 -3.24
CA ALA A 23 -12.81 11.44 -2.23
C ALA A 23 -13.07 12.88 -1.77
N PHE A 24 -13.37 13.81 -2.68
CA PHE A 24 -13.69 15.19 -2.32
C PHE A 24 -15.01 15.35 -1.53
N LYS A 25 -15.88 14.33 -1.50
CA LYS A 25 -17.12 14.36 -0.71
C LYS A 25 -16.90 13.92 0.74
N ALA A 26 -15.79 13.28 1.05
CA ALA A 26 -15.49 12.84 2.40
C ALA A 26 -15.12 14.03 3.30
N ARG A 27 -15.49 13.93 4.57
CA ARG A 27 -15.22 14.98 5.56
C ARG A 27 -13.73 15.17 5.78
N ASN A 28 -13.32 16.41 6.02
CA ASN A 28 -11.95 16.82 6.31
C ASN A 28 -10.95 16.60 5.15
N VAL A 29 -11.38 16.19 3.97
CA VAL A 29 -10.50 16.06 2.81
C VAL A 29 -10.14 17.45 2.29
N ARG A 30 -8.85 17.76 2.39
CA ARG A 30 -8.23 19.00 1.89
C ARG A 30 -7.84 18.87 0.43
N GLU A 31 -7.32 17.70 0.05
CA GLU A 31 -6.78 17.45 -1.28
C GLU A 31 -6.88 15.98 -1.67
N VAL A 32 -6.92 15.77 -2.96
CA VAL A 32 -6.82 14.43 -3.57
C VAL A 32 -5.60 14.45 -4.48
N ILE A 33 -4.72 13.47 -4.31
CA ILE A 33 -3.48 13.32 -5.06
C ILE A 33 -3.54 12.02 -5.85
N VAL A 34 -3.40 12.11 -7.16
CA VAL A 34 -3.27 10.97 -8.06
C VAL A 34 -1.81 10.83 -8.45
N VAL A 35 -1.18 9.73 -8.04
CA VAL A 35 0.22 9.43 -8.36
C VAL A 35 0.29 8.37 -9.45
N ASP A 36 0.73 8.78 -10.62
CA ASP A 36 0.70 7.97 -11.83
C ASP A 36 1.97 7.16 -12.05
N GLY A 37 1.81 5.87 -12.28
CA GLY A 37 2.87 4.92 -12.60
C GLY A 37 3.21 4.83 -14.09
N GLY A 38 2.99 5.89 -14.87
CA GLY A 38 3.24 5.93 -16.32
C GLY A 38 2.05 5.40 -17.13
N SER A 39 0.87 5.98 -16.94
CA SER A 39 -0.33 5.70 -17.72
C SER A 39 -0.16 6.12 -19.18
N ARG A 40 -0.81 5.38 -20.08
CA ARG A 40 -0.87 5.64 -21.51
C ARG A 40 -2.29 5.97 -22.00
N ASP A 41 -3.25 5.93 -21.10
CA ASP A 41 -4.65 6.29 -21.31
C ASP A 41 -4.91 7.71 -20.77
N ARG A 42 -6.16 8.12 -20.69
CA ARG A 42 -6.58 9.45 -20.25
C ARG A 42 -6.67 9.60 -18.72
N THR A 43 -6.04 8.70 -17.95
CA THR A 43 -6.12 8.73 -16.47
C THR A 43 -5.73 10.10 -15.91
N LEU A 44 -4.58 10.64 -16.32
CA LEU A 44 -4.06 11.94 -15.81
C LEU A 44 -4.97 13.10 -16.19
N GLU A 45 -5.33 13.22 -17.47
CA GLU A 45 -6.20 14.27 -17.97
C GLU A 45 -7.53 14.34 -17.20
N ILE A 46 -8.12 13.16 -16.96
CA ILE A 46 -9.39 13.07 -16.24
C ILE A 46 -9.20 13.45 -14.75
N ALA A 47 -8.11 13.00 -14.12
CA ALA A 47 -7.82 13.32 -12.72
C ALA A 47 -7.68 14.84 -12.49
N GLU A 48 -6.91 15.53 -13.34
CA GLU A 48 -6.74 16.99 -13.28
C GLU A 48 -8.05 17.73 -13.50
N ARG A 49 -8.86 17.31 -14.49
CA ARG A 49 -10.19 17.92 -14.75
C ARG A 49 -11.13 17.80 -13.56
N GLU A 50 -11.03 16.73 -12.78
CA GLU A 50 -11.82 16.52 -11.57
C GLU A 50 -11.22 17.20 -10.32
N GLY A 51 -10.14 17.99 -10.47
CA GLY A 51 -9.53 18.81 -9.43
C GLY A 51 -8.48 18.10 -8.56
N ALA A 52 -8.05 16.89 -8.91
CA ALA A 52 -6.97 16.22 -8.22
C ALA A 52 -5.61 16.89 -8.54
N LYS A 53 -4.70 16.89 -7.57
CA LYS A 53 -3.28 17.11 -7.84
C LYS A 53 -2.74 15.85 -8.53
N VAL A 54 -2.07 16.03 -9.66
CA VAL A 54 -1.52 14.92 -10.42
C VAL A 54 -0.01 15.01 -10.45
N ILE A 55 0.64 13.89 -10.15
CA ILE A 55 2.08 13.72 -10.31
C ILE A 55 2.38 12.40 -10.97
N VAL A 56 3.46 12.36 -11.74
CA VAL A 56 4.06 11.12 -12.23
C VAL A 56 5.07 10.66 -11.18
N GLN A 57 5.05 9.37 -10.82
CA GLN A 57 6.00 8.84 -9.84
C GLN A 57 7.46 9.05 -10.27
N SER A 58 8.34 9.22 -9.29
CA SER A 58 9.74 9.61 -9.49
C SER A 58 10.58 8.56 -10.23
N ASP A 59 10.17 7.30 -10.26
CA ASP A 59 10.87 6.22 -10.94
C ASP A 59 9.95 5.52 -11.96
N LEU A 60 10.15 5.83 -13.24
CA LEU A 60 9.43 5.20 -14.36
C LEU A 60 10.20 4.05 -15.00
N VAL A 61 11.48 3.89 -14.70
CA VAL A 61 12.28 2.75 -15.17
C VAL A 61 11.83 1.49 -14.45
N TYR A 62 11.64 1.60 -13.15
CA TYR A 62 11.13 0.52 -12.30
C TYR A 62 9.91 1.01 -11.50
N PRO A 63 8.77 1.20 -12.17
CA PRO A 63 7.57 1.72 -11.52
C PRO A 63 7.00 0.70 -10.51
N GLY A 64 6.38 1.20 -9.46
CA GLY A 64 5.77 0.33 -8.47
C GLY A 64 4.79 1.06 -7.56
N LYS A 65 3.87 0.29 -6.95
CA LYS A 65 2.86 0.83 -6.04
C LYS A 65 3.50 1.62 -4.90
N GLY A 66 4.55 1.07 -4.29
CA GLY A 66 5.19 1.72 -3.16
C GLY A 66 5.96 2.99 -3.53
N VAL A 67 6.53 3.07 -4.75
CA VAL A 67 7.14 4.30 -5.26
C VAL A 67 6.08 5.40 -5.34
N ALA A 68 4.93 5.09 -5.95
CA ALA A 68 3.82 6.04 -6.05
C ALA A 68 3.26 6.44 -4.67
N MET A 69 3.16 5.51 -3.73
CA MET A 69 2.71 5.80 -2.35
C MET A 69 3.69 6.73 -1.64
N ARG A 70 4.99 6.48 -1.76
CA ARG A 70 6.04 7.33 -1.18
C ARG A 70 5.98 8.74 -1.73
N ASP A 71 5.93 8.88 -3.05
CA ASP A 71 5.93 10.18 -3.71
C ASP A 71 4.67 10.98 -3.34
N GLY A 72 3.52 10.31 -3.23
CA GLY A 72 2.29 10.90 -2.71
C GLY A 72 2.42 11.38 -1.27
N ALA A 73 3.09 10.62 -0.38
CA ALA A 73 3.34 11.03 1.01
C ALA A 73 4.17 12.32 1.08
N TYR A 74 5.22 12.44 0.25
CA TYR A 74 6.08 13.62 0.24
C TYR A 74 5.37 14.87 -0.31
N LEU A 75 4.41 14.71 -1.21
CA LEU A 75 3.68 15.83 -1.79
C LEU A 75 2.48 16.28 -0.92
N ALA A 76 1.97 15.38 -0.10
CA ALA A 76 0.79 15.63 0.70
C ALA A 76 1.01 16.70 1.77
N THR A 77 -0.01 17.53 2.00
CA THR A 77 0.03 18.64 2.95
C THR A 77 -0.89 18.41 4.16
N GLY A 78 -1.85 17.48 4.08
CA GLY A 78 -2.74 17.13 5.19
C GLY A 78 -2.01 16.46 6.34
N ASP A 79 -2.60 16.48 7.51
CA ASP A 79 -2.06 15.86 8.73
C ASP A 79 -2.16 14.32 8.67
N VAL A 80 -3.23 13.84 8.04
CA VAL A 80 -3.57 12.43 7.88
C VAL A 80 -3.50 12.07 6.40
N LEU A 81 -2.74 11.02 6.07
CA LEU A 81 -2.71 10.44 4.73
C LEU A 81 -3.65 9.25 4.67
N VAL A 82 -4.51 9.21 3.67
CA VAL A 82 -5.39 8.07 3.37
C VAL A 82 -5.03 7.54 1.98
N TYR A 83 -4.67 6.27 1.91
CA TYR A 83 -4.42 5.57 0.64
C TYR A 83 -5.56 4.64 0.32
N LEU A 84 -5.94 4.60 -0.94
CA LEU A 84 -6.98 3.71 -1.47
C LEU A 84 -6.60 3.24 -2.87
N ASP A 85 -7.00 2.02 -3.21
CA ASP A 85 -6.95 1.57 -4.60
C ASP A 85 -8.03 2.30 -5.41
N ILE A 86 -7.65 2.87 -6.56
CA ILE A 86 -8.53 3.74 -7.37
C ILE A 86 -9.64 2.97 -8.09
N ASP A 87 -9.51 1.65 -8.24
CA ASP A 87 -10.42 0.77 -8.96
C ASP A 87 -11.51 0.10 -8.09
N ILE A 88 -11.66 0.55 -6.85
CA ILE A 88 -12.77 0.13 -5.98
C ILE A 88 -14.09 0.66 -6.54
N ARG A 89 -14.94 -0.25 -7.09
CA ARG A 89 -16.18 0.15 -7.78
C ARG A 89 -17.26 0.69 -6.87
N ASN A 90 -17.30 0.23 -5.64
CA ASN A 90 -18.30 0.65 -4.65
C ASN A 90 -17.74 1.59 -3.57
N MET A 91 -16.62 2.28 -3.87
CA MET A 91 -16.04 3.25 -2.95
C MET A 91 -17.04 4.38 -2.64
N THR A 92 -17.19 4.68 -1.37
CA THR A 92 -18.00 5.78 -0.85
C THR A 92 -17.15 6.73 0.02
N PRO A 93 -17.62 7.94 0.32
CA PRO A 93 -16.91 8.85 1.23
C PRO A 93 -16.63 8.22 2.60
N GLU A 94 -17.53 7.39 3.09
CA GLU A 94 -17.43 6.71 4.38
C GLU A 94 -16.21 5.76 4.45
N PHE A 95 -15.71 5.21 3.33
CA PHE A 95 -14.47 4.43 3.32
C PHE A 95 -13.29 5.27 3.80
N ILE A 96 -13.21 6.51 3.32
CA ILE A 96 -12.16 7.47 3.68
C ILE A 96 -12.33 7.91 5.13
N GLU A 97 -13.56 8.25 5.51
CA GLU A 97 -13.90 8.71 6.85
C GLU A 97 -13.59 7.65 7.92
N LYS A 98 -14.00 6.40 7.70
CA LYS A 98 -13.71 5.27 8.60
C LYS A 98 -12.21 5.01 8.80
N LEU A 99 -11.40 5.24 7.77
CA LEU A 99 -9.95 5.11 7.88
C LEU A 99 -9.32 6.30 8.62
N ALA A 100 -9.78 7.52 8.37
CA ALA A 100 -9.20 8.73 8.94
C ALA A 100 -9.66 8.99 10.39
N GLU A 101 -10.90 8.66 10.74
CA GLU A 101 -11.54 8.97 12.01
C GLU A 101 -10.75 8.52 13.24
N PRO A 102 -10.18 7.30 13.34
CA PRO A 102 -9.41 6.89 14.51
C PRO A 102 -8.16 7.74 14.75
N ILE A 103 -7.58 8.28 13.66
CA ILE A 103 -6.41 9.15 13.76
C ILE A 103 -6.82 10.55 14.18
N ILE A 104 -7.89 11.08 13.59
CA ILE A 104 -8.44 12.41 13.92
C ILE A 104 -8.85 12.47 15.40
N ASN A 105 -9.42 11.38 15.91
CA ASN A 105 -9.84 11.26 17.32
C ASN A 105 -8.67 10.95 18.28
N GLY A 106 -7.45 10.75 17.79
CA GLY A 106 -6.29 10.41 18.62
C GLY A 106 -6.29 8.97 19.16
N GLU A 107 -7.13 8.08 18.60
CA GLU A 107 -7.20 6.66 18.98
C GLU A 107 -6.06 5.84 18.39
N ALA A 108 -5.56 6.22 17.20
CA ALA A 108 -4.53 5.51 16.47
C ALA A 108 -3.56 6.48 15.76
N GLU A 109 -2.39 5.98 15.40
CA GLU A 109 -1.43 6.64 14.51
C GLU A 109 -1.38 5.99 13.12
N PHE A 110 -1.83 4.73 13.02
CA PHE A 110 -1.94 4.01 11.75
C PHE A 110 -3.18 3.12 11.75
N VAL A 111 -3.88 3.08 10.62
CA VAL A 111 -5.13 2.31 10.41
C VAL A 111 -4.97 1.40 9.20
N LYS A 112 -5.31 0.12 9.39
CA LYS A 112 -5.47 -0.85 8.30
C LYS A 112 -6.97 -1.03 8.04
N GLY A 113 -7.41 -0.81 6.81
CA GLY A 113 -8.76 -1.18 6.40
C GLY A 113 -8.90 -2.70 6.31
N CYS A 114 -9.95 -3.26 6.87
CA CYS A 114 -10.38 -4.62 6.58
C CYS A 114 -11.76 -4.59 5.89
N PHE A 115 -12.03 -5.59 5.10
CA PHE A 115 -13.22 -5.66 4.27
C PHE A 115 -13.52 -7.12 3.91
N GLU A 116 -14.78 -7.38 3.61
CA GLU A 116 -15.18 -8.65 3.02
C GLU A 116 -14.86 -8.65 1.52
N ARG A 117 -14.29 -9.75 1.05
CA ARG A 117 -14.06 -10.01 -0.38
C ARG A 117 -13.94 -11.52 -0.64
N ALA A 118 -14.22 -11.92 -1.86
CA ALA A 118 -14.05 -13.31 -2.32
C ALA A 118 -12.58 -13.75 -2.52
N ALA A 119 -11.61 -12.86 -2.29
CA ALA A 119 -10.19 -13.06 -2.54
C ALA A 119 -9.35 -12.91 -1.26
N GLY A 120 -8.04 -13.18 -1.34
CA GLY A 120 -7.12 -13.07 -0.20
C GLY A 120 -6.06 -14.15 -0.19
N ARG A 121 -5.84 -14.80 -1.36
CA ARG A 121 -4.93 -15.95 -1.47
C ARG A 121 -3.51 -15.65 -1.00
N VAL A 122 -2.92 -14.53 -1.42
CA VAL A 122 -1.58 -14.12 -0.97
C VAL A 122 -1.60 -13.77 0.53
N THR A 123 -2.68 -13.18 1.02
CA THR A 123 -2.86 -12.91 2.45
C THR A 123 -2.83 -14.20 3.27
N GLU A 124 -3.63 -15.20 2.89
CA GLU A 124 -3.76 -16.44 3.65
C GLU A 124 -2.56 -17.38 3.47
N LEU A 125 -2.01 -17.48 2.25
CA LEU A 125 -0.99 -18.47 1.90
C LEU A 125 0.45 -17.96 2.10
N VAL A 126 0.67 -16.65 2.15
CA VAL A 126 2.00 -16.07 2.26
C VAL A 126 2.13 -15.12 3.47
N ALA A 127 1.34 -14.04 3.51
CA ALA A 127 1.53 -13.01 4.51
C ALA A 127 1.26 -13.51 5.94
N LYS A 128 0.11 -14.11 6.21
CA LYS A 128 -0.23 -14.59 7.55
C LYS A 128 0.72 -15.67 8.09
N PRO A 129 1.13 -16.71 7.31
CA PRO A 129 2.13 -17.67 7.78
C PRO A 129 3.46 -17.03 8.15
N LEU A 130 4.00 -16.14 7.30
CA LEU A 130 5.26 -15.46 7.58
C LEU A 130 5.15 -14.45 8.73
N LEU A 131 4.03 -13.73 8.84
CA LEU A 131 3.79 -12.87 10.00
C LEU A 131 3.70 -13.67 11.30
N ARG A 132 3.03 -14.82 11.31
CA ARG A 132 3.01 -15.71 12.50
C ARG A 132 4.40 -16.14 12.92
N MET A 133 5.29 -16.38 11.97
CA MET A 133 6.66 -16.80 12.23
C MET A 133 7.52 -15.65 12.79
N PHE A 134 7.46 -14.46 12.20
CA PHE A 134 8.40 -13.39 12.48
C PHE A 134 7.80 -12.20 13.26
N TYR A 135 6.49 -11.97 13.15
CA TYR A 135 5.76 -10.84 13.72
C TYR A 135 4.39 -11.29 14.23
N PRO A 136 4.32 -12.18 15.24
CA PRO A 136 3.08 -12.83 15.66
C PRO A 136 1.97 -11.83 16.05
N ASP A 137 2.31 -10.68 16.61
CA ASP A 137 1.35 -9.63 16.97
C ASP A 137 0.62 -9.05 15.76
N LEU A 138 1.24 -9.10 14.58
CA LEU A 138 0.65 -8.61 13.33
C LEU A 138 -0.17 -9.67 12.58
N ALA A 139 0.00 -10.94 12.93
CA ALA A 139 -0.78 -12.03 12.31
C ALA A 139 -2.28 -11.97 12.66
N ARG A 140 -2.66 -11.19 13.67
CA ARG A 140 -4.06 -10.95 14.08
C ARG A 140 -4.87 -10.13 13.07
N PHE A 141 -4.21 -9.31 12.24
CA PHE A 141 -4.91 -8.49 11.27
C PHE A 141 -5.63 -9.35 10.23
N LYS A 142 -6.91 -9.05 9.97
CA LYS A 142 -7.71 -9.76 8.96
C LYS A 142 -7.13 -9.56 7.57
N GLN A 143 -6.70 -8.31 7.27
CA GLN A 143 -6.20 -7.91 5.96
C GLN A 143 -4.84 -7.20 6.05
N PRO A 144 -3.73 -7.90 6.43
CA PRO A 144 -2.40 -7.28 6.56
C PRO A 144 -1.87 -6.72 5.24
N LEU A 145 -2.38 -7.19 4.10
CA LEU A 145 -2.04 -6.71 2.75
C LEU A 145 -3.05 -5.68 2.21
N SER A 146 -3.95 -5.15 3.03
CA SER A 146 -4.85 -4.08 2.57
C SER A 146 -4.05 -2.85 2.16
N GLY A 147 -4.35 -2.33 0.97
CA GLY A 147 -3.85 -1.05 0.49
C GLY A 147 -4.70 0.14 0.93
N GLU A 148 -5.85 -0.15 1.56
CA GLU A 148 -6.73 0.80 2.18
C GLU A 148 -6.22 1.10 3.58
N ILE A 149 -5.44 2.16 3.70
CA ILE A 149 -4.74 2.53 4.94
C ILE A 149 -4.85 4.02 5.21
N ALA A 150 -4.72 4.37 6.48
CA ALA A 150 -4.50 5.75 6.88
C ALA A 150 -3.39 5.85 7.93
N GLY A 151 -2.75 7.01 8.02
CA GLY A 151 -1.72 7.24 9.03
C GLY A 151 -1.37 8.72 9.19
N LEU A 152 -0.74 9.05 10.31
CA LEU A 152 -0.16 10.38 10.51
C LEU A 152 0.94 10.63 9.48
N ARG A 153 0.86 11.74 8.73
CA ARG A 153 1.83 12.09 7.71
C ARG A 153 3.27 12.06 8.22
N THR A 154 3.50 12.57 9.42
CA THR A 154 4.83 12.63 10.03
C THR A 154 5.48 11.28 10.27
N LEU A 155 4.70 10.21 10.42
CA LEU A 155 5.22 8.86 10.59
C LEU A 155 5.61 8.20 9.27
N PHE A 156 4.96 8.56 8.16
CA PHE A 156 5.33 8.05 6.84
C PHE A 156 6.76 8.45 6.41
N TYR A 157 7.31 9.53 6.95
CA TYR A 157 8.70 9.92 6.71
C TYR A 157 9.74 9.09 7.48
N LYS A 158 9.28 8.24 8.42
CA LYS A 158 10.14 7.40 9.27
C LYS A 158 10.14 5.93 8.87
N VAL A 159 9.39 5.57 7.85
CA VAL A 159 9.22 4.18 7.38
C VAL A 159 9.77 3.99 5.98
N GLU A 160 10.06 2.74 5.62
CA GLU A 160 10.54 2.38 4.30
C GLU A 160 9.40 1.93 3.40
N PHE A 161 9.32 2.54 2.22
CA PHE A 161 8.39 2.11 1.19
C PHE A 161 9.04 1.07 0.29
N GLU A 162 8.61 -0.19 0.38
CA GLU A 162 8.94 -1.19 -0.64
C GLU A 162 8.48 -0.72 -2.00
N ARG A 163 9.22 -1.05 -3.07
CA ARG A 163 8.89 -0.54 -4.41
C ARG A 163 7.52 -1.01 -4.92
N GLY A 164 7.22 -2.30 -4.75
CA GLY A 164 6.05 -2.95 -5.31
C GLY A 164 4.96 -3.30 -4.28
N TRP A 165 4.39 -4.48 -4.44
CA TRP A 165 3.25 -4.98 -3.64
C TRP A 165 3.60 -5.30 -2.18
N GLY A 166 4.89 -5.43 -1.86
CA GLY A 166 5.34 -5.62 -0.48
C GLY A 166 5.11 -4.40 0.41
N VAL A 167 4.82 -3.22 -0.16
CA VAL A 167 4.66 -1.96 0.57
C VAL A 167 3.59 -2.05 1.66
N ASP A 168 2.46 -2.69 1.39
CA ASP A 168 1.32 -2.73 2.30
C ASP A 168 1.64 -3.46 3.62
N VAL A 169 2.38 -4.57 3.55
CA VAL A 169 2.85 -5.31 4.74
C VAL A 169 4.10 -4.70 5.33
N GLY A 170 4.97 -4.14 4.50
CA GLY A 170 6.16 -3.42 4.95
C GLY A 170 5.81 -2.26 5.86
N LEU A 171 4.89 -1.41 5.46
CA LEU A 171 4.39 -0.31 6.27
C LEU A 171 3.78 -0.81 7.59
N LEU A 172 2.99 -1.88 7.57
CA LEU A 172 2.41 -2.45 8.79
C LEU A 172 3.50 -2.85 9.79
N ILE A 173 4.56 -3.53 9.33
CA ILE A 173 5.69 -3.93 10.18
C ILE A 173 6.44 -2.70 10.69
N ASP A 174 6.74 -1.74 9.82
CA ASP A 174 7.54 -0.57 10.20
C ASP A 174 6.79 0.35 11.18
N PHE A 175 5.49 0.56 11.01
CA PHE A 175 4.67 1.30 11.98
C PHE A 175 4.60 0.58 13.33
N HIS A 176 4.47 -0.76 13.33
CA HIS A 176 4.52 -1.54 14.55
C HIS A 176 5.86 -1.37 15.29
N LYS A 177 6.98 -1.39 14.56
CA LYS A 177 8.32 -1.18 15.11
C LYS A 177 8.54 0.22 15.68
N LEU A 178 7.89 1.22 15.11
CA LEU A 178 7.88 2.59 15.65
C LEU A 178 7.07 2.72 16.94
N GLY A 179 6.38 1.65 17.39
CA GLY A 179 5.49 1.69 18.54
C GLY A 179 4.18 2.42 18.28
N ALA A 180 3.80 2.62 17.02
CA ALA A 180 2.56 3.28 16.66
C ALA A 180 1.35 2.46 17.12
N ARG A 181 0.31 3.15 17.60
CA ARG A 181 -0.99 2.53 17.89
C ARG A 181 -1.68 2.21 16.57
N ILE A 182 -1.77 0.91 16.26
CA ILE A 182 -2.34 0.42 15.01
C ILE A 182 -3.70 -0.21 15.29
N VAL A 183 -4.72 0.25 14.56
CA VAL A 183 -6.07 -0.34 14.62
C VAL A 183 -6.49 -0.86 13.25
N GLU A 184 -7.39 -1.84 13.25
CA GLU A 184 -8.06 -2.30 12.03
C GLU A 184 -9.48 -1.72 12.01
N ARG A 185 -9.92 -1.22 10.85
CA ARG A 185 -11.27 -0.68 10.65
C ARG A 185 -11.97 -1.41 9.52
N ASP A 186 -13.17 -1.87 9.82
CA ASP A 186 -14.03 -2.49 8.82
C ASP A 186 -14.64 -1.41 7.92
N ILE A 187 -14.24 -1.41 6.64
CA ILE A 187 -14.77 -0.51 5.62
C ILE A 187 -15.92 -1.14 4.82
N GLY A 188 -16.34 -2.35 5.17
CA GLY A 188 -17.44 -3.08 4.53
C GLY A 188 -16.97 -4.00 3.41
N TYR A 189 -17.78 -4.14 2.36
CA TYR A 189 -17.44 -4.97 1.20
C TYR A 189 -16.61 -4.18 0.18
N LYS A 190 -15.55 -4.81 -0.37
CA LYS A 190 -14.72 -4.22 -1.45
C LYS A 190 -15.00 -4.90 -2.78
N ASP A 191 -15.61 -4.17 -3.71
CA ASP A 191 -15.82 -4.60 -5.09
C ASP A 191 -14.68 -4.11 -5.99
N HIS A 192 -13.83 -5.03 -6.43
CA HIS A 192 -12.71 -4.77 -7.33
C HIS A 192 -12.38 -6.01 -8.16
N ASP A 193 -11.61 -5.85 -9.23
CA ASP A 193 -11.21 -6.96 -10.09
C ASP A 193 -10.22 -7.89 -9.39
N MET A 194 -10.46 -9.19 -9.55
CA MET A 194 -9.57 -10.23 -9.04
C MET A 194 -8.59 -10.69 -10.12
N LYS A 195 -7.31 -10.73 -9.79
CA LYS A 195 -6.32 -11.35 -10.66
C LYS A 195 -6.44 -12.88 -10.61
N PRO A 196 -6.22 -13.59 -11.73
CA PRO A 196 -6.15 -15.05 -11.70
C PRO A 196 -4.96 -15.52 -10.86
N LEU A 197 -5.01 -16.79 -10.37
CA LEU A 197 -4.02 -17.31 -9.42
C LEU A 197 -2.58 -17.19 -9.92
N HIS A 198 -2.33 -17.55 -11.18
CA HIS A 198 -0.99 -17.50 -11.79
C HIS A 198 -0.41 -16.08 -11.85
N ALA A 199 -1.26 -15.03 -11.94
CA ALA A 199 -0.82 -13.64 -11.94
C ALA A 199 -0.52 -13.08 -10.54
N LEU A 200 -0.63 -13.91 -9.49
CA LEU A 200 -0.31 -13.54 -8.11
C LEU A 200 1.11 -13.95 -7.69
N THR A 201 1.86 -14.66 -8.54
CA THR A 201 3.19 -15.18 -8.20
C THR A 201 4.16 -14.05 -7.85
N ASP A 202 4.28 -13.03 -8.70
CA ASP A 202 5.16 -11.90 -8.46
C ASP A 202 4.76 -11.15 -7.18
N MET A 203 3.45 -10.92 -6.98
CA MET A 203 2.95 -10.31 -5.75
C MET A 203 3.31 -11.14 -4.50
N ALA A 204 3.21 -12.47 -4.59
CA ALA A 204 3.55 -13.38 -3.49
C ALA A 204 5.04 -13.27 -3.12
N TYR A 205 5.91 -13.23 -4.13
CA TYR A 205 7.36 -13.04 -3.93
C TYR A 205 7.69 -11.67 -3.30
N GLU A 206 7.13 -10.60 -3.81
CA GLU A 206 7.36 -9.26 -3.27
C GLU A 206 6.90 -9.14 -1.81
N VAL A 207 5.73 -9.69 -1.49
CA VAL A 207 5.19 -9.72 -0.12
C VAL A 207 6.10 -10.55 0.80
N ALA A 208 6.49 -11.76 0.38
CA ALA A 208 7.42 -12.60 1.14
C ALA A 208 8.75 -11.89 1.34
N GLY A 209 9.31 -11.31 0.28
CA GLY A 209 10.56 -10.54 0.32
C GLY A 209 10.52 -9.39 1.29
N ALA A 210 9.43 -8.62 1.32
CA ALA A 210 9.26 -7.49 2.23
C ALA A 210 9.28 -7.92 3.71
N ILE A 211 8.61 -9.03 4.05
CA ILE A 211 8.60 -9.59 5.41
C ILE A 211 9.98 -10.14 5.78
N LEU A 212 10.59 -10.91 4.88
CA LEU A 212 11.88 -11.57 5.14
C LEU A 212 13.03 -10.58 5.28
N ARG A 213 13.10 -9.53 4.43
CA ARG A 213 14.10 -8.45 4.57
C ARG A 213 14.03 -7.78 5.94
N ARG A 214 12.80 -7.50 6.42
CA ARG A 214 12.59 -6.92 7.76
C ARG A 214 12.98 -7.91 8.86
N ALA A 215 12.61 -9.18 8.71
CA ALA A 215 12.99 -10.23 9.66
C ALA A 215 14.51 -10.39 9.79
N ILE A 216 15.27 -10.26 8.69
CA ILE A 216 16.74 -10.25 8.73
C ILE A 216 17.24 -9.02 9.50
N ARG A 217 16.77 -7.82 9.15
CA ARG A 217 17.17 -6.57 9.82
C ARG A 217 16.87 -6.59 11.33
N ASP A 218 15.82 -7.29 11.71
CA ASP A 218 15.38 -7.43 13.09
C ASP A 218 16.00 -8.65 13.79
N HIS A 219 17.00 -9.30 13.17
CA HIS A 219 17.68 -10.50 13.68
C HIS A 219 16.76 -11.68 14.01
N LYS A 220 15.61 -11.77 13.33
CA LYS A 220 14.62 -12.84 13.48
C LYS A 220 14.78 -13.95 12.44
N ALA A 221 15.57 -13.73 11.39
CA ALA A 221 15.83 -14.69 10.33
C ALA A 221 17.34 -14.71 9.98
N ASP A 222 17.87 -15.91 9.67
CA ASP A 222 19.24 -16.06 9.18
C ASP A 222 19.33 -15.54 7.72
N PRO A 223 20.23 -14.56 7.46
CA PRO A 223 20.41 -14.02 6.12
C PRO A 223 20.73 -15.09 5.06
N LYS A 224 21.57 -16.09 5.39
CA LYS A 224 21.97 -17.16 4.46
C LYS A 224 20.79 -18.01 4.02
N TRP A 225 19.87 -18.31 4.94
CA TRP A 225 18.67 -19.07 4.62
C TRP A 225 17.70 -18.28 3.74
N VAL A 226 17.50 -17.02 4.07
CA VAL A 226 16.60 -16.13 3.31
C VAL A 226 17.15 -15.84 1.93
N GLU A 227 18.46 -15.61 1.80
CA GLU A 227 19.11 -15.41 0.51
C GLU A 227 18.92 -16.61 -0.44
N LYS A 228 19.07 -17.82 0.09
CA LYS A 228 18.80 -19.05 -0.66
C LYS A 228 17.34 -19.10 -1.15
N TYR A 229 16.37 -18.72 -0.31
CA TYR A 229 14.95 -18.67 -0.66
C TYR A 229 14.66 -17.60 -1.72
N LEU A 230 15.25 -16.41 -1.58
CA LEU A 230 15.01 -15.26 -2.45
C LEU A 230 15.84 -15.28 -3.74
N ARG A 231 16.79 -16.20 -3.93
CA ARG A 231 17.58 -16.34 -5.18
C ARG A 231 16.73 -16.60 -6.42
N GLY A 232 15.52 -17.07 -6.27
CA GLY A 232 14.53 -17.22 -7.36
C GLY A 232 13.73 -15.95 -7.65
N VAL A 233 13.85 -14.92 -6.81
CA VAL A 233 13.21 -13.61 -7.01
C VAL A 233 14.10 -12.79 -7.93
N ARG A 234 13.50 -12.06 -8.86
CA ARG A 234 14.26 -11.19 -9.80
C ARG A 234 15.19 -10.29 -9.00
N ALA A 235 16.46 -10.22 -9.39
CA ALA A 235 17.50 -9.43 -8.72
C ALA A 235 17.11 -7.97 -8.45
N ILE A 236 16.21 -7.42 -9.29
CA ILE A 236 15.64 -6.09 -9.21
C ILE A 236 14.87 -5.86 -7.90
N ASP A 237 14.14 -6.87 -7.39
CA ASP A 237 13.31 -6.76 -6.19
C ASP A 237 14.12 -6.78 -4.89
N LEU A 238 15.37 -7.23 -4.97
CA LEU A 238 16.25 -7.39 -3.82
C LEU A 238 17.22 -6.23 -3.61
N GLY A 239 17.31 -5.27 -4.55
CA GLY A 239 18.33 -4.23 -4.53
C GLY A 239 19.76 -4.80 -4.66
N LEU A 240 19.89 -6.04 -5.13
CA LEU A 240 21.17 -6.66 -5.45
C LEU A 240 21.51 -6.29 -6.88
N GLU A 241 22.63 -5.59 -7.05
CA GLU A 241 23.17 -5.29 -8.38
C GLU A 241 23.32 -6.57 -9.19
N SER A 242 22.83 -6.54 -10.42
CA SER A 242 22.96 -7.60 -11.42
C SER A 242 24.41 -7.79 -11.83
N GLY A 243 25.10 -8.60 -11.08
CA GLY A 243 26.51 -8.88 -11.38
C GLY A 243 26.88 -10.33 -11.17
N ARG A 244 26.18 -11.28 -11.81
CA ARG A 244 26.75 -12.57 -12.25
C ARG A 244 25.69 -13.34 -13.03
N GLY A 245 25.92 -13.46 -14.34
CA GLY A 245 25.11 -14.29 -15.21
C GLY A 245 25.08 -15.74 -14.70
N PHE A 246 23.92 -16.35 -14.82
CA PHE A 246 23.78 -17.79 -14.69
C PHE A 246 24.43 -18.45 -15.92
N ALA A 247 25.49 -19.20 -15.71
CA ALA A 247 25.91 -20.24 -16.61
C ALA A 247 25.16 -21.52 -16.30
#